data_b35eab9820f79814d4e6188e0dc4e694
#
_entry.id   b35eab9820f79814d4e6188e0dc4e694
#
_cell.length_a   1.000
_cell.length_b   1.000
_cell.length_c   1.000
_cell.angle_alpha   90.00
_cell.angle_beta   90.00
_cell.angle_gamma   90.00
#
_symmetry.space_group_name_H-M   'P 1'
#
loop_
_entity.id
_entity.type
_entity.pdbx_description
1 polymer ?
#
loop_
_entity_poly.entity_id
_entity_poly.type
_entity_poly.pdbx_seq_one_letter_code
_entity_poly.pdbx_strand_id
1 'polypeptide(L)'
;WNDVASGQGFGLPDNLAEISERYGFVSGKSTHADRVVTIREVYQTDGDLIDPHTADGVGVARRLRKPNETVICAETALPAKFAETIFEAVGDVSIPRPQASVGLEDLPQHVLVLANDANLVKAEIDKLTPSN
;
A
#
# COMPACT_ATOMS: atom_id res chain seq x y z
N TRP A 1 -4.40 -12.67 15.88
CA TRP A 1 -3.20 -12.63 15.03
C TRP A 1 -2.57 -14.01 14.83
N ASN A 2 -2.55 -14.87 15.86
CA ASN A 2 -1.98 -16.22 15.77
C ASN A 2 -2.71 -17.05 14.71
N ASP A 3 -4.04 -16.95 14.63
CA ASP A 3 -4.84 -17.67 13.64
C ASP A 3 -4.49 -17.23 12.21
N VAL A 4 -4.29 -15.91 12.00
CA VAL A 4 -3.83 -15.37 10.71
C VAL A 4 -2.43 -15.86 10.37
N ALA A 5 -1.51 -15.84 11.34
CA ALA A 5 -0.12 -16.28 11.14
C ALA A 5 -0.01 -17.79 10.83
N SER A 6 -0.92 -18.60 11.36
CA SER A 6 -1.01 -20.05 11.10
C SER A 6 -1.78 -20.40 9.81
N GLY A 7 -2.27 -19.40 9.09
CA GLY A 7 -3.12 -19.59 7.90
C GLY A 7 -4.53 -20.09 8.20
N GLN A 8 -4.93 -20.07 9.46
CA GLN A 8 -6.29 -20.37 9.88
C GLN A 8 -7.15 -19.12 9.79
N GLY A 9 -8.36 -19.28 9.31
CA GLY A 9 -9.36 -18.22 9.34
C GLY A 9 -9.85 -17.97 10.77
N PHE A 10 -10.36 -16.79 11.03
CA PHE A 10 -11.05 -16.46 12.27
C PHE A 10 -12.49 -16.02 11.96
N GLY A 11 -13.41 -16.32 12.88
CA GLY A 11 -14.78 -15.86 12.79
C GLY A 11 -14.85 -14.35 13.04
N LEU A 12 -15.58 -13.67 12.17
CA LEU A 12 -15.91 -12.25 12.40
C LEU A 12 -17.20 -12.18 13.24
N PRO A 13 -17.39 -11.14 14.06
CA PRO A 13 -18.63 -10.94 14.77
C PRO A 13 -19.84 -10.91 13.85
N ASP A 14 -20.96 -11.50 14.25
CA ASP A 14 -22.19 -11.56 13.46
C ASP A 14 -22.77 -10.19 13.10
N ASN A 15 -22.37 -9.15 13.84
CA ASN A 15 -22.83 -7.77 13.64
C ASN A 15 -21.99 -6.94 12.65
N LEU A 16 -21.13 -7.56 11.85
CA LEU A 16 -20.33 -6.79 10.85
C LEU A 16 -21.20 -6.04 9.84
N ALA A 17 -22.36 -6.61 9.46
CA ALA A 17 -23.31 -5.91 8.60
C ALA A 17 -23.80 -4.59 9.22
N GLU A 18 -23.96 -4.53 10.54
CA GLU A 18 -24.35 -3.34 11.27
C GLU A 18 -23.27 -2.23 11.20
N ILE A 19 -21.99 -2.59 11.03
CA ILE A 19 -20.90 -1.61 10.94
C ILE A 19 -21.06 -0.76 9.68
N SER A 20 -21.45 -1.35 8.56
CA SER A 20 -21.71 -0.61 7.33
C SER A 20 -22.91 0.34 7.50
N GLU A 21 -24.01 -0.16 8.08
CA GLU A 21 -25.22 0.64 8.28
C GLU A 21 -25.02 1.74 9.32
N ARG A 22 -24.36 1.44 10.42
CA ARG A 22 -24.22 2.35 11.56
C ARG A 22 -23.13 3.39 11.36
N TYR A 23 -22.03 3.01 10.72
CA TYR A 23 -20.82 3.84 10.59
C TYR A 23 -20.47 4.19 9.15
N GLY A 24 -21.16 3.64 8.17
CA GLY A 24 -20.92 3.89 6.75
C GLY A 24 -19.64 3.26 6.20
N PHE A 25 -19.00 2.33 6.93
CA PHE A 25 -17.82 1.64 6.44
C PHE A 25 -18.18 0.59 5.40
N VAL A 26 -17.56 0.69 4.24
CA VAL A 26 -17.65 -0.31 3.18
C VAL A 26 -16.25 -0.73 2.77
N SER A 27 -16.10 -1.94 2.26
CA SER A 27 -14.81 -2.45 1.80
C SER A 27 -14.94 -3.09 0.43
N GLY A 28 -13.82 -3.16 -0.29
CA GLY A 28 -13.74 -3.84 -1.57
C GLY A 28 -12.39 -4.53 -1.74
N LYS A 29 -12.32 -5.46 -2.69
CA LYS A 29 -11.12 -6.18 -3.04
C LYS A 29 -10.53 -5.60 -4.32
N SER A 30 -9.21 -5.47 -4.36
CA SER A 30 -8.43 -5.18 -5.56
C SER A 30 -7.39 -6.27 -5.76
N THR A 31 -7.21 -6.71 -6.99
CA THR A 31 -6.18 -7.66 -7.41
C THR A 31 -5.02 -6.91 -8.06
N HIS A 32 -3.89 -7.60 -8.30
CA HIS A 32 -2.80 -7.00 -9.04
C HIS A 32 -3.22 -6.53 -10.44
N ALA A 33 -4.04 -7.32 -11.13
CA ALA A 33 -4.56 -6.94 -12.44
C ALA A 33 -5.45 -5.69 -12.40
N ASP A 34 -6.33 -5.58 -11.38
CA ASP A 34 -7.15 -4.38 -11.19
C ASP A 34 -6.28 -3.15 -10.95
N ARG A 35 -5.23 -3.28 -10.14
CA ARG A 35 -4.26 -2.24 -9.83
C ARG A 35 -3.56 -1.71 -11.08
N VAL A 36 -3.00 -2.62 -11.89
CA VAL A 36 -2.32 -2.27 -13.14
C VAL A 36 -3.26 -1.55 -14.10
N VAL A 37 -4.49 -2.03 -14.24
CA VAL A 37 -5.51 -1.37 -15.06
C VAL A 37 -5.83 0.02 -14.53
N THR A 38 -6.02 0.16 -13.21
CA THR A 38 -6.37 1.46 -12.59
C THR A 38 -5.25 2.49 -12.77
N ILE A 39 -3.98 2.10 -12.58
CA ILE A 39 -2.83 3.00 -12.82
C ILE A 39 -2.83 3.47 -14.27
N ARG A 40 -3.00 2.56 -15.22
CA ARG A 40 -3.03 2.87 -16.66
C ARG A 40 -4.15 3.84 -16.99
N GLU A 41 -5.35 3.58 -16.50
CA GLU A 41 -6.51 4.44 -16.75
C GLU A 41 -6.31 5.85 -16.21
N VAL A 42 -5.84 6.00 -14.96
CA VAL A 42 -5.56 7.32 -14.38
C VAL A 42 -4.52 8.06 -15.19
N TYR A 43 -3.43 7.39 -15.56
CA TYR A 43 -2.39 8.01 -16.38
C TYR A 43 -2.90 8.45 -17.76
N GLN A 44 -3.76 7.66 -18.39
CA GLN A 44 -4.31 7.98 -19.71
C GLN A 44 -5.35 9.11 -19.67
N THR A 45 -6.13 9.21 -18.60
CA THR A 45 -7.21 10.20 -18.50
C THR A 45 -6.75 11.52 -17.89
N ASP A 46 -5.89 11.45 -16.87
CA ASP A 46 -5.56 12.60 -16.05
C ASP A 46 -4.08 13.02 -16.19
N GLY A 47 -3.24 12.16 -16.76
CA GLY A 47 -1.80 12.37 -16.88
C GLY A 47 -1.03 12.12 -15.59
N ASP A 48 -1.70 11.68 -14.53
CA ASP A 48 -1.11 11.48 -13.22
C ASP A 48 -0.64 10.04 -13.01
N LEU A 49 0.54 9.88 -12.40
CA LEU A 49 1.03 8.59 -11.92
C LEU A 49 0.64 8.42 -10.46
N ILE A 50 -0.09 7.35 -10.16
CA ILE A 50 -0.46 6.98 -8.79
C ILE A 50 0.26 5.69 -8.39
N ASP A 51 0.57 5.56 -7.10
CA ASP A 51 1.19 4.34 -6.57
C ASP A 51 0.18 3.18 -6.51
N PRO A 52 0.66 1.91 -6.41
CA PRO A 52 -0.22 0.74 -6.39
C PRO A 52 -1.26 0.71 -5.28
N HIS A 53 -0.97 1.29 -4.11
CA HIS A 53 -1.91 1.31 -2.99
C HIS A 53 -3.02 2.34 -3.24
N THR A 54 -2.65 3.50 -3.76
CA THR A 54 -3.61 4.52 -4.21
C THR A 54 -4.49 3.97 -5.33
N ALA A 55 -3.93 3.21 -6.26
CA ALA A 55 -4.69 2.56 -7.32
C ALA A 55 -5.72 1.55 -6.78
N ASP A 56 -5.39 0.79 -5.73
CA ASP A 56 -6.34 -0.09 -5.06
C ASP A 56 -7.53 0.71 -4.48
N GLY A 57 -7.23 1.82 -3.81
CA GLY A 57 -8.25 2.73 -3.26
C GLY A 57 -9.13 3.34 -4.34
N VAL A 58 -8.54 3.88 -5.41
CA VAL A 58 -9.27 4.47 -6.55
C VAL A 58 -10.14 3.43 -7.24
N GLY A 59 -9.61 2.24 -7.52
CA GLY A 59 -10.34 1.16 -8.17
C GLY A 59 -11.55 0.70 -7.35
N VAL A 60 -11.39 0.55 -6.04
CA VAL A 60 -12.48 0.19 -5.13
C VAL A 60 -13.50 1.33 -5.02
N ALA A 61 -13.03 2.58 -4.86
CA ALA A 61 -13.90 3.74 -4.79
C ALA A 61 -14.77 3.91 -6.05
N ARG A 62 -14.19 3.74 -7.24
CA ARG A 62 -14.93 3.80 -8.52
C ARG A 62 -16.05 2.77 -8.60
N ARG A 63 -15.86 1.58 -8.02
CA ARG A 63 -16.88 0.51 -8.02
C ARG A 63 -17.98 0.70 -6.99
N LEU A 64 -17.66 1.32 -5.85
CA LEU A 64 -18.59 1.42 -4.71
C LEU A 64 -19.30 2.75 -4.61
N ARG A 65 -18.76 3.84 -5.21
CA ARG A 65 -19.37 5.16 -5.14
C ARG A 65 -20.77 5.18 -5.78
N LYS A 66 -21.65 5.94 -5.18
CA LYS A 66 -22.98 6.23 -5.74
C LYS A 66 -22.88 7.27 -6.88
N PRO A 67 -23.89 7.34 -7.77
CA PRO A 67 -23.96 8.42 -8.75
C PRO A 67 -23.89 9.79 -8.07
N ASN A 68 -23.07 10.69 -8.61
CA ASN A 68 -22.85 12.06 -8.10
C ASN A 68 -22.21 12.16 -6.70
N GLU A 69 -21.65 11.06 -6.19
CA GLU A 69 -20.89 11.09 -4.94
C GLU A 69 -19.44 11.51 -5.22
N THR A 70 -18.95 12.47 -4.44
CA THR A 70 -17.54 12.85 -4.44
C THR A 70 -16.81 11.95 -3.45
N VAL A 71 -15.77 11.27 -3.92
CA VAL A 71 -14.91 10.41 -3.09
C VAL A 71 -13.50 10.98 -3.07
N ILE A 72 -12.93 11.12 -1.88
CA ILE A 72 -11.53 11.51 -1.69
C ILE A 72 -10.73 10.24 -1.44
N CYS A 73 -9.74 9.98 -2.29
CA CYS A 73 -8.82 8.87 -2.13
C CYS A 73 -7.50 9.40 -1.56
N ALA A 74 -7.09 8.90 -0.40
CA ALA A 74 -5.82 9.29 0.20
C ALA A 74 -4.66 8.59 -0.50
N GLU A 75 -3.71 9.36 -1.02
CA GLU A 75 -2.43 8.84 -1.50
C GLU A 75 -1.52 8.56 -0.30
N THR A 76 -1.02 7.33 -0.21
CA THR A 76 -0.26 6.86 0.96
C THR A 76 1.21 6.57 0.65
N ALA A 77 1.60 6.56 -0.61
CA ALA A 77 2.97 6.31 -1.06
C ALA A 77 3.26 7.06 -2.37
N LEU A 78 4.51 7.03 -2.78
CA LEU A 78 4.94 7.67 -4.03
C LEU A 78 5.14 6.61 -5.13
N PRO A 79 4.76 6.88 -6.39
CA PRO A 79 4.98 6.00 -7.53
C PRO A 79 6.42 5.53 -7.68
N ALA A 80 7.40 6.39 -7.38
CA ALA A 80 8.83 6.08 -7.47
C ALA A 80 9.30 4.90 -6.60
N LYS A 81 8.54 4.54 -5.57
CA LYS A 81 8.82 3.35 -4.75
C LYS A 81 8.42 2.03 -5.42
N PHE A 82 7.62 2.09 -6.47
CA PHE A 82 6.99 0.94 -7.12
C PHE A 82 7.18 0.96 -8.63
N ALA A 83 8.38 1.36 -9.07
CA ALA A 83 8.70 1.57 -10.48
C ALA A 83 8.35 0.36 -11.37
N GLU A 84 8.58 -0.86 -10.91
CA GLU A 84 8.26 -2.08 -11.66
C GLU A 84 6.76 -2.16 -11.99
N THR A 85 5.90 -1.94 -11.00
CA THR A 85 4.44 -1.96 -11.22
C THR A 85 3.98 -0.80 -12.09
N ILE A 86 4.62 0.36 -11.98
CA ILE A 86 4.33 1.50 -12.85
C ILE A 86 4.71 1.18 -14.30
N PHE A 87 5.89 0.63 -14.54
CA PHE A 87 6.32 0.23 -15.88
C PHE A 87 5.43 -0.87 -16.47
N GLU A 88 4.98 -1.82 -15.67
CA GLU A 88 4.00 -2.83 -16.11
C GLU A 88 2.69 -2.18 -16.56
N ALA A 89 2.25 -1.15 -15.86
CA ALA A 89 0.99 -0.48 -16.15
C ALA A 89 1.05 0.44 -17.37
N VAL A 90 2.09 1.27 -17.48
CA VAL A 90 2.13 2.40 -18.44
C VAL A 90 3.34 2.39 -19.37
N GLY A 91 4.24 1.41 -19.24
CA GLY A 91 5.47 1.33 -20.02
C GLY A 91 6.58 2.22 -19.48
N ASP A 92 7.57 2.51 -20.32
CA ASP A 92 8.74 3.31 -19.97
C ASP A 92 8.37 4.80 -19.91
N VAL A 93 8.09 5.27 -18.70
CA VAL A 93 7.76 6.67 -18.42
C VAL A 93 8.69 7.24 -17.35
N SER A 94 8.90 8.55 -17.39
CA SER A 94 9.64 9.24 -16.34
C SER A 94 8.81 9.29 -15.06
N ILE A 95 9.28 8.63 -14.00
CA ILE A 95 8.62 8.64 -12.69
C ILE A 95 9.26 9.75 -11.84
N PRO A 96 8.49 10.79 -11.45
CA PRO A 96 9.00 11.86 -10.60
C PRO A 96 9.51 11.33 -9.25
N ARG A 97 10.69 11.79 -8.83
CA ARG A 97 11.26 11.49 -7.51
C ARG A 97 11.37 12.78 -6.70
N PRO A 98 11.03 12.76 -5.40
CA PRO A 98 11.30 13.89 -4.52
C PRO A 98 12.79 14.22 -4.52
N GLN A 99 13.14 15.50 -4.50
CA GLN A 99 14.53 15.95 -4.46
C GLN A 99 15.30 15.32 -3.29
N ALA A 100 14.67 15.15 -2.15
CA ALA A 100 15.27 14.52 -0.97
C ALA A 100 15.60 13.02 -1.15
N SER A 101 15.07 12.38 -2.19
CA SER A 101 15.33 10.96 -2.49
C SER A 101 16.36 10.75 -3.59
N VAL A 102 16.84 11.82 -4.20
CA VAL A 102 17.85 11.73 -5.27
C VAL A 102 19.22 11.40 -4.65
N GLY A 103 19.85 10.33 -5.14
CA GLY A 103 21.15 9.87 -4.67
C GLY A 103 21.12 9.05 -3.37
N LEU A 104 19.95 8.70 -2.83
CA LEU A 104 19.86 7.85 -1.64
C LEU A 104 20.54 6.49 -1.82
N GLU A 105 20.48 5.93 -3.02
CA GLU A 105 21.06 4.64 -3.37
C GLU A 105 22.60 4.67 -3.32
N ASP A 106 23.21 5.84 -3.48
CA ASP A 106 24.65 6.04 -3.46
C ASP A 106 25.21 6.23 -2.04
N LEU A 107 24.33 6.39 -1.05
CA LEU A 107 24.74 6.56 0.34
C LEU A 107 25.22 5.24 0.95
N PRO A 108 26.16 5.29 1.92
CA PRO A 108 26.57 4.10 2.68
C PRO A 108 25.37 3.44 3.34
N GLN A 109 25.23 2.12 3.12
CA GLN A 109 24.17 1.34 3.72
C GLN A 109 24.63 0.74 5.05
N HIS A 110 23.83 0.90 6.09
CA HIS A 110 24.00 0.25 7.39
C HIS A 110 23.00 -0.90 7.50
N VAL A 111 23.43 -2.10 7.12
CA VAL A 111 22.59 -3.28 7.09
C VAL A 111 23.10 -4.33 8.06
N LEU A 112 22.24 -4.85 8.90
CA LEU A 112 22.49 -6.02 9.73
C LEU A 112 21.58 -7.15 9.28
N VAL A 113 22.16 -8.27 8.84
CA VAL A 113 21.41 -9.45 8.43
C VAL A 113 21.21 -10.35 9.64
N LEU A 114 19.97 -10.62 10.01
CA LEU A 114 19.57 -11.50 11.09
C LEU A 114 18.76 -12.69 10.55
N ALA A 115 18.77 -13.81 11.29
CA ALA A 115 17.83 -14.86 11.02
C ALA A 115 16.37 -14.39 11.24
N ASN A 116 15.40 -15.02 10.56
CA ASN A 116 13.98 -14.68 10.71
C ASN A 116 13.45 -15.15 12.06
N ASP A 117 13.88 -14.50 13.12
CA ASP A 117 13.49 -14.73 14.51
C ASP A 117 13.26 -13.39 15.22
N ALA A 118 12.03 -13.19 15.69
CA ALA A 118 11.64 -11.96 16.38
C ALA A 118 12.45 -11.68 17.65
N ASN A 119 12.94 -12.72 18.35
CA ASN A 119 13.72 -12.52 19.56
C ASN A 119 15.14 -12.01 19.24
N LEU A 120 15.72 -12.46 18.12
CA LEU A 120 17.01 -11.94 17.67
C LEU A 120 16.90 -10.46 17.28
N VAL A 121 15.81 -10.08 16.60
CA VAL A 121 15.57 -8.67 16.26
C VAL A 121 15.39 -7.82 17.52
N LYS A 122 14.60 -8.27 18.50
CA LYS A 122 14.42 -7.59 19.79
C LYS A 122 15.74 -7.43 20.53
N ALA A 123 16.52 -8.50 20.64
CA ALA A 123 17.82 -8.47 21.32
C ALA A 123 18.80 -7.49 20.65
N GLU A 124 18.73 -7.34 19.33
CA GLU A 124 19.59 -6.38 18.63
C GLU A 124 19.11 -4.93 18.85
N ILE A 125 17.81 -4.68 18.88
CA ILE A 125 17.25 -3.38 19.23
C ILE A 125 17.70 -2.98 20.65
N ASP A 126 17.63 -3.91 21.61
CA ASP A 126 18.04 -3.66 23.00
C ASP A 126 19.54 -3.30 23.13
N LYS A 127 20.40 -3.89 22.29
CA LYS A 127 21.84 -3.51 22.24
C LYS A 127 22.08 -2.10 21.70
N LEU A 128 21.26 -1.68 20.73
CA LEU A 128 21.39 -0.37 20.05
C LEU A 128 20.73 0.77 20.81
N THR A 129 19.81 0.45 21.73
CA THR A 129 19.12 1.42 22.59
C THR A 129 19.72 1.39 24.01
N PRO A 130 20.54 2.38 24.40
CA PRO A 130 21.06 2.43 25.75
C PRO A 130 19.89 2.54 26.74
N SER A 131 19.92 1.66 27.73
CA SER A 131 19.00 1.76 28.89
C SER A 131 19.34 3.06 29.62
N ASN A 132 18.38 3.97 29.70
CA ASN A 132 18.46 5.13 30.58
C ASN A 132 18.40 4.70 32.06
#